data_a498c33b11a7a7e34f83de14a41694b4
#
_entry.id   a498c33b11a7a7e34f83de14a41694b4
#
_cell.length_a   1.000
_cell.length_b   1.000
_cell.length_c   1.000
_cell.angle_alpha   90.00
_cell.angle_beta   90.00
_cell.angle_gamma   90.00
#
_symmetry.space_group_name_H-M   'P 1'
#
loop_
_entity.id
_entity.type
_entity.pdbx_description
1 polymer ?
#
loop_
_entity_poly.entity_id
_entity_poly.type
_entity_poly.pdbx_seq_one_letter_code
_entity_poly.pdbx_strand_id
1 'polypeptide(L)'
;EGLVESPIKEFTGQCVAKGKALFVQPDLPDVQRWLFLPPKSREGAKPGDYLRCALLRHPIRDGKPSAKVLERIGAADDPGIENRYTIARHGLQPEWPAEALATLEETLASVDPLADERREDFTDLAFVTIDAARTQDIDDALYAEVTNEGWTLYVAIADPTAYIGADSPLREVVRERASSAYFHGAVVPMLPEIISQQRCALSEDEERPALVCRITIAEDGSVGDFCFCEGKVRSRAKLSYYAVDRYLAGQDESLICHATPLEALYQAAKALRGHREAQELVMEDRTEFRWQLNDQGHIENVEPCEKLLSQRLVEECMVAANRCAARFLAEKKTTGPFVVHDGFRRDRLKDRTRFLELYAAEAKDVDPDKLEGYRDLLRHLAASDHELPVRTMLNRLLTRARLSKRPGPHMGMSLPAYTNCTSPLRKYLDFLVHLQIKSVLRGDESFACEQPELDALSQRLMRLRAASQEAERWLALEYLQRLAKQDEGYWNGHICHMGSHGFTVRLDDNGLEGYVDLRAEKGKFQFDKWTATFSSKERSFRVETPVQVRLKGEDEETPRLALFSLHPDSGLKAAKKAKAENKAETRAAAAEETPAPTAPETADAEPANTQPESTGTSSTEPPASTATPTPES
;
A
#
# COMPACT_ATOMS: atom_id res chain seq x y z
N GLU A 1 45.91 5.80 5.63
CA GLU A 1 44.57 5.66 6.19
C GLU A 1 44.00 7.07 6.40
N GLY A 2 43.14 7.53 5.52
CA GLY A 2 42.46 8.81 5.64
C GLY A 2 41.30 8.73 6.62
N LEU A 3 41.10 9.78 7.41
CA LEU A 3 39.91 9.96 8.24
C LEU A 3 38.67 9.96 7.33
N VAL A 4 37.83 8.96 7.42
CA VAL A 4 36.52 8.97 6.77
C VAL A 4 35.63 9.92 7.56
N GLU A 5 35.16 10.99 6.94
CA GLU A 5 34.15 11.86 7.56
C GLU A 5 32.87 11.07 7.82
N SER A 6 32.30 11.25 9.01
CA SER A 6 31.00 10.64 9.33
C SER A 6 29.95 11.16 8.35
N PRO A 7 29.17 10.30 7.69
CA PRO A 7 28.07 10.72 6.84
C PRO A 7 26.92 11.36 7.63
N ILE A 8 26.89 11.16 8.95
CA ILE A 8 25.85 11.68 9.83
C ILE A 8 26.16 13.14 10.17
N LYS A 9 25.54 14.05 9.47
CA LYS A 9 25.56 15.49 9.77
C LYS A 9 24.32 15.93 10.54
N GLU A 10 23.17 15.42 10.14
CA GLU A 10 21.87 15.66 10.73
C GLU A 10 21.19 14.33 11.07
N PHE A 11 20.31 14.35 12.07
CA PHE A 11 19.55 13.21 12.51
C PHE A 11 18.31 13.65 13.27
N THR A 12 17.34 12.74 13.44
CA THR A 12 16.18 12.92 14.29
C THR A 12 16.32 12.14 15.59
N GLY A 13 15.55 12.53 16.60
CA GLY A 13 15.54 11.83 17.88
C GLY A 13 14.58 12.47 18.87
N GLN A 14 14.45 11.87 20.02
CA GLN A 14 13.57 12.33 21.10
C GLN A 14 14.36 13.04 22.18
N CYS A 15 13.83 14.17 22.67
CA CYS A 15 14.40 14.91 23.79
C CYS A 15 14.18 14.15 25.10
N VAL A 16 15.24 13.88 25.82
CA VAL A 16 15.20 13.19 27.12
C VAL A 16 15.90 14.02 28.19
N ALA A 17 15.40 13.95 29.42
CA ALA A 17 15.98 14.64 30.57
C ALA A 17 16.75 13.68 31.48
N LYS A 18 17.92 14.13 31.95
CA LYS A 18 18.64 13.48 33.05
C LYS A 18 19.01 14.54 34.09
N GLY A 19 18.24 14.59 35.17
CA GLY A 19 18.29 15.69 36.12
C GLY A 19 17.91 17.03 35.45
N LYS A 20 18.78 18.05 35.54
CA LYS A 20 18.58 19.35 34.90
C LYS A 20 19.14 19.43 33.46
N ALA A 21 19.77 18.38 32.99
CA ALA A 21 20.38 18.33 31.65
C ALA A 21 19.44 17.71 30.64
N LEU A 22 19.40 18.29 29.41
CA LEU A 22 18.67 17.75 28.29
C LEU A 22 19.63 17.07 27.31
N PHE A 23 19.16 15.99 26.75
CA PHE A 23 19.84 15.18 25.75
C PHE A 23 18.86 14.89 24.62
N VAL A 24 19.39 14.51 23.48
CA VAL A 24 18.59 13.85 22.43
C VAL A 24 19.01 12.39 22.40
N GLN A 25 18.02 11.52 22.44
CA GLN A 25 18.19 10.10 22.12
C GLN A 25 18.03 9.98 20.61
N PRO A 26 19.13 9.73 19.87
CA PRO A 26 19.06 9.68 18.42
C PRO A 26 18.34 8.44 17.94
N ASP A 27 17.57 8.61 16.87
CA ASP A 27 16.90 7.49 16.17
C ASP A 27 17.81 7.00 15.04
N LEU A 28 18.95 6.46 15.43
CA LEU A 28 19.98 5.92 14.54
C LEU A 28 20.35 4.51 15.04
N PRO A 29 20.28 3.48 14.17
CA PRO A 29 20.49 2.08 14.57
C PRO A 29 21.81 1.81 15.32
N ASP A 30 22.87 2.51 14.93
CA ASP A 30 24.22 2.30 15.45
C ASP A 30 24.62 3.27 16.57
N VAL A 31 23.74 4.19 16.98
CA VAL A 31 24.03 5.23 17.97
C VAL A 31 23.08 5.14 19.15
N GLN A 32 23.39 4.28 20.10
CA GLN A 32 22.60 4.11 21.34
C GLN A 32 22.89 5.18 22.41
N ARG A 33 23.95 5.98 22.25
CA ARG A 33 24.34 7.00 23.23
C ARG A 33 23.51 8.27 23.07
N TRP A 34 22.96 8.76 24.18
CA TRP A 34 22.33 10.07 24.22
C TRP A 34 23.36 11.19 23.95
N LEU A 35 22.99 12.17 23.15
CA LEU A 35 23.83 13.32 22.83
C LEU A 35 23.37 14.52 23.66
N PHE A 36 24.31 15.17 24.33
CA PHE A 36 24.03 16.33 25.17
C PHE A 36 23.53 17.52 24.32
N LEU A 37 22.48 18.19 24.79
CA LEU A 37 21.94 19.42 24.21
C LEU A 37 22.42 20.62 25.06
N PRO A 38 23.42 21.39 24.59
CA PRO A 38 23.89 22.58 25.32
C PRO A 38 22.75 23.60 25.46
N PRO A 39 22.68 24.37 26.57
CA PRO A 39 21.57 25.31 26.82
C PRO A 39 21.27 26.28 25.68
N LYS A 40 22.32 26.76 24.97
CA LYS A 40 22.20 27.70 23.84
C LYS A 40 21.79 27.01 22.51
N SER A 41 21.66 25.69 22.50
CA SER A 41 21.42 24.89 21.28
C SER A 41 20.12 24.07 21.39
N ARG A 42 19.20 24.45 22.26
CA ARG A 42 17.98 23.67 22.58
C ARG A 42 16.74 24.11 21.81
N GLU A 43 16.73 25.32 21.28
CA GLU A 43 15.58 25.93 20.53
C GLU A 43 14.22 25.68 21.23
N GLY A 44 14.19 25.80 22.57
CA GLY A 44 12.96 25.60 23.36
C GLY A 44 12.52 24.15 23.57
N ALA A 45 13.33 23.16 23.19
CA ALA A 45 12.99 21.74 23.33
C ALA A 45 12.70 21.35 24.78
N LYS A 46 11.66 20.54 24.96
CA LYS A 46 11.22 19.97 26.23
C LYS A 46 11.39 18.45 26.22
N PRO A 47 11.53 17.80 27.40
CA PRO A 47 11.51 16.34 27.47
C PRO A 47 10.25 15.76 26.80
N GLY A 48 10.43 14.74 25.98
CA GLY A 48 9.37 14.12 25.20
C GLY A 48 9.21 14.67 23.77
N ASP A 49 9.74 15.87 23.47
CA ASP A 49 9.67 16.44 22.13
C ASP A 49 10.48 15.62 21.12
N TYR A 50 9.99 15.53 19.91
CA TYR A 50 10.70 15.04 18.74
C TYR A 50 11.45 16.17 18.05
N LEU A 51 12.71 15.91 17.72
CA LEU A 51 13.67 16.93 17.28
C LEU A 51 14.39 16.50 16.00
N ARG A 52 14.71 17.47 15.15
CA ARG A 52 15.75 17.36 14.13
C ARG A 52 16.99 18.09 14.63
N CYS A 53 18.12 17.42 14.63
CA CYS A 53 19.35 17.88 15.24
C CYS A 53 20.54 17.80 14.29
N ALA A 54 21.50 18.70 14.48
CA ALA A 54 22.84 18.59 13.88
C ALA A 54 23.85 18.10 14.90
N LEU A 55 24.78 17.26 14.45
CA LEU A 55 25.86 16.74 15.28
C LEU A 55 26.92 17.83 15.50
N LEU A 56 27.20 18.19 16.76
CA LEU A 56 28.27 19.13 17.14
C LEU A 56 29.56 18.40 17.51
N ARG A 57 29.45 17.31 18.28
CA ARG A 57 30.59 16.49 18.68
C ARG A 57 30.28 15.03 18.45
N HIS A 58 31.17 14.35 17.74
CA HIS A 58 30.96 12.97 17.35
C HIS A 58 31.11 12.02 18.55
N PRO A 59 30.19 11.04 18.74
CA PRO A 59 30.14 10.16 19.91
C PRO A 59 31.38 9.27 20.08
N ILE A 60 32.04 8.93 19.00
CA ILE A 60 33.24 8.06 19.03
C ILE A 60 34.51 8.92 19.04
N ARG A 61 34.60 9.93 18.13
CA ARG A 61 35.81 10.72 17.94
C ARG A 61 36.09 11.68 19.11
N ASP A 62 35.04 12.34 19.63
CA ASP A 62 35.20 13.49 20.52
C ASP A 62 34.87 13.18 22.01
N GLY A 63 34.54 11.94 22.35
CA GLY A 63 34.36 11.41 23.71
C GLY A 63 33.11 11.87 24.46
N LYS A 64 32.68 13.12 24.36
CA LYS A 64 31.44 13.68 24.94
C LYS A 64 30.53 14.15 23.81
N PRO A 65 29.61 13.31 23.35
CA PRO A 65 28.78 13.64 22.20
C PRO A 65 27.81 14.77 22.54
N SER A 66 27.62 15.68 21.59
CA SER A 66 26.64 16.76 21.72
C SER A 66 26.02 17.11 20.38
N ALA A 67 24.81 17.63 20.42
CA ALA A 67 24.03 18.03 19.27
C ALA A 67 23.43 19.42 19.46
N LYS A 68 23.04 20.03 18.35
CA LYS A 68 22.26 21.27 18.28
C LYS A 68 20.90 20.92 17.69
N VAL A 69 19.83 21.41 18.30
CA VAL A 69 18.50 21.37 17.73
C VAL A 69 18.45 22.31 16.52
N LEU A 70 18.04 21.78 15.38
CA LEU A 70 17.76 22.56 14.17
C LEU A 70 16.28 22.92 14.10
N GLU A 71 15.44 21.98 14.55
CA GLU A 71 14.00 22.11 14.50
C GLU A 71 13.35 21.30 15.62
N ARG A 72 12.35 21.87 16.27
CA ARG A 72 11.41 21.16 17.13
C ARG A 72 10.26 20.68 16.26
N ILE A 73 10.19 19.37 15.95
CA ILE A 73 9.16 18.78 15.08
C ILE A 73 7.80 18.80 15.79
N GLY A 74 7.77 18.47 17.08
CA GLY A 74 6.54 18.52 17.88
C GLY A 74 6.66 17.76 19.19
N ALA A 75 5.62 17.83 20.02
CA ALA A 75 5.47 17.01 21.21
C ALA A 75 4.98 15.60 20.83
N ALA A 76 5.15 14.65 21.73
CA ALA A 76 4.75 13.25 21.47
C ALA A 76 3.22 13.07 21.33
N ASP A 77 2.45 13.98 21.88
CA ASP A 77 0.98 14.01 21.86
C ASP A 77 0.39 14.99 20.82
N ASP A 78 1.25 15.63 20.01
CA ASP A 78 0.78 16.52 18.94
C ASP A 78 0.11 15.70 17.82
N PRO A 79 -1.09 16.06 17.34
CA PRO A 79 -1.74 15.41 16.22
C PRO A 79 -0.84 15.33 14.97
N GLY A 80 -0.74 14.15 14.37
CA GLY A 80 0.07 13.91 13.16
C GLY A 80 1.59 13.96 13.39
N ILE A 81 2.05 13.81 14.63
CA ILE A 81 3.48 13.82 14.95
C ILE A 81 4.23 12.68 14.27
N GLU A 82 3.60 11.52 14.12
CA GLU A 82 4.13 10.35 13.42
C GLU A 82 4.51 10.67 11.98
N ASN A 83 3.66 11.41 11.26
CA ASN A 83 3.92 11.83 9.89
C ASN A 83 5.04 12.87 9.83
N ARG A 84 4.96 13.94 10.65
CA ARG A 84 5.98 15.01 10.67
C ARG A 84 7.36 14.48 11.04
N TYR A 85 7.41 13.62 12.05
CA TYR A 85 8.67 13.00 12.48
C TYR A 85 9.26 12.09 11.40
N THR A 86 8.44 11.22 10.81
CA THR A 86 8.88 10.28 9.79
C THR A 86 9.33 11.00 8.51
N ILE A 87 8.61 12.05 8.09
CA ILE A 87 9.00 12.92 6.98
C ILE A 87 10.39 13.52 7.25
N ALA A 88 10.59 14.12 8.42
CA ALA A 88 11.88 14.70 8.80
C ALA A 88 13.01 13.66 8.90
N ARG A 89 12.72 12.49 9.50
CA ARG A 89 13.67 11.38 9.65
C ARG A 89 14.18 10.86 8.32
N HIS A 90 13.30 10.71 7.35
CA HIS A 90 13.67 10.24 6.01
C HIS A 90 14.15 11.35 5.08
N GLY A 91 14.24 12.60 5.58
CA GLY A 91 14.71 13.76 4.82
C GLY A 91 13.83 14.11 3.64
N LEU A 92 12.52 13.84 3.75
CA LEU A 92 11.55 14.22 2.72
C LEU A 92 11.24 15.71 2.84
N GLN A 93 11.04 16.35 1.69
CA GLN A 93 10.74 17.78 1.62
C GLN A 93 9.26 17.97 1.29
N PRO A 94 8.38 18.36 2.22
CA PRO A 94 6.95 18.57 1.93
C PRO A 94 6.74 19.66 0.88
N GLU A 95 7.48 20.75 0.98
CA GLU A 95 7.34 21.91 0.12
C GLU A 95 8.35 21.90 -1.03
N TRP A 96 7.98 22.55 -2.12
CA TRP A 96 8.87 22.81 -3.23
C TRP A 96 9.82 23.96 -2.88
N PRO A 97 11.08 23.94 -3.37
CA PRO A 97 12.00 25.07 -3.21
C PRO A 97 11.42 26.37 -3.81
N ALA A 98 11.56 27.48 -3.11
CA ALA A 98 11.01 28.77 -3.56
C ALA A 98 11.52 29.20 -4.94
N GLU A 99 12.81 28.95 -5.25
CA GLU A 99 13.40 29.23 -6.56
C GLU A 99 12.75 28.39 -7.67
N ALA A 100 12.43 27.12 -7.38
CA ALA A 100 11.76 26.25 -8.34
C ALA A 100 10.31 26.69 -8.57
N LEU A 101 9.60 27.17 -7.53
CA LEU A 101 8.27 27.73 -7.68
C LEU A 101 8.27 29.00 -8.53
N ALA A 102 9.24 29.89 -8.35
CA ALA A 102 9.39 31.10 -9.19
C ALA A 102 9.62 30.72 -10.67
N THR A 103 10.53 29.76 -10.93
CA THR A 103 10.76 29.24 -12.30
C THR A 103 9.49 28.60 -12.89
N LEU A 104 8.69 27.93 -12.06
CA LEU A 104 7.43 27.36 -12.50
C LEU A 104 6.40 28.43 -12.86
N GLU A 105 6.30 29.50 -12.08
CA GLU A 105 5.41 30.64 -12.40
C GLU A 105 5.78 31.27 -13.74
N GLU A 106 7.07 31.48 -14.04
CA GLU A 106 7.54 31.96 -15.35
C GLU A 106 7.16 30.97 -16.48
N THR A 107 7.32 29.66 -16.24
CA THR A 107 6.94 28.63 -17.21
C THR A 107 5.44 28.67 -17.50
N LEU A 108 4.61 28.75 -16.47
CA LEU A 108 3.14 28.79 -16.61
C LEU A 108 2.65 30.07 -17.32
N ALA A 109 3.38 31.16 -17.20
CA ALA A 109 3.07 32.41 -17.90
C ALA A 109 3.43 32.38 -19.40
N SER A 110 4.40 31.54 -19.79
CA SER A 110 4.97 31.51 -21.14
C SER A 110 4.56 30.29 -21.98
N VAL A 111 4.11 29.19 -21.35
CA VAL A 111 3.76 27.94 -22.02
C VAL A 111 2.25 27.69 -21.98
N ASP A 112 1.65 27.62 -23.16
CA ASP A 112 0.28 27.13 -23.33
C ASP A 112 0.30 25.81 -24.10
N PRO A 113 0.21 24.66 -23.42
CA PRO A 113 0.23 23.35 -24.07
C PRO A 113 -0.99 23.08 -24.98
N LEU A 114 -2.11 23.76 -24.74
CA LEU A 114 -3.33 23.57 -25.54
C LEU A 114 -3.24 24.27 -26.90
N ALA A 115 -2.37 25.25 -27.04
CA ALA A 115 -2.09 25.92 -28.33
C ALA A 115 -1.08 25.13 -29.20
N ASP A 116 -0.53 24.00 -28.74
CA ASP A 116 0.38 23.18 -29.53
C ASP A 116 -0.38 22.44 -30.65
N GLU A 117 -0.15 22.82 -31.91
CA GLU A 117 -0.81 22.25 -33.08
C GLU A 117 -0.54 20.75 -33.30
N ARG A 118 0.44 20.17 -32.63
CA ARG A 118 0.71 18.73 -32.67
C ARG A 118 -0.30 17.90 -31.87
N ARG A 119 -1.08 18.54 -30.99
CA ARG A 119 -2.10 17.86 -30.20
C ARG A 119 -3.35 17.58 -31.01
N GLU A 120 -3.74 16.32 -31.03
CA GLU A 120 -5.03 15.90 -31.57
C GLU A 120 -6.17 16.34 -30.65
N ASP A 121 -7.29 16.77 -31.22
CA ASP A 121 -8.46 17.19 -30.44
C ASP A 121 -9.41 16.01 -30.19
N PHE A 122 -9.52 15.61 -28.92
CA PHE A 122 -10.43 14.58 -28.44
C PHE A 122 -11.53 15.16 -27.53
N THR A 123 -11.73 16.47 -27.51
CA THR A 123 -12.68 17.13 -26.60
C THR A 123 -14.13 16.75 -26.85
N ASP A 124 -14.46 16.20 -28.02
CA ASP A 124 -15.81 15.71 -28.37
C ASP A 124 -16.10 14.30 -27.82
N LEU A 125 -15.06 13.52 -27.50
CA LEU A 125 -15.26 12.20 -26.92
C LEU A 125 -15.75 12.32 -25.47
N ALA A 126 -16.66 11.42 -25.08
CA ALA A 126 -17.27 11.43 -23.76
C ALA A 126 -16.38 10.75 -22.71
N PHE A 127 -15.17 11.29 -22.50
CA PHE A 127 -14.29 10.81 -21.44
C PHE A 127 -14.93 10.98 -20.06
N VAL A 128 -14.70 10.01 -19.19
CA VAL A 128 -15.05 10.06 -17.77
C VAL A 128 -13.82 9.74 -16.93
N THR A 129 -13.71 10.35 -15.75
CA THR A 129 -12.73 9.99 -14.73
C THR A 129 -13.41 9.20 -13.62
N ILE A 130 -12.74 8.17 -13.08
CA ILE A 130 -13.28 7.29 -12.05
C ILE A 130 -12.24 7.15 -10.94
N ASP A 131 -12.48 7.83 -9.80
CA ASP A 131 -11.55 7.98 -8.70
C ASP A 131 -12.22 7.90 -7.33
N ALA A 132 -11.44 8.02 -6.24
CA ALA A 132 -12.02 8.29 -4.94
C ALA A 132 -12.65 9.71 -4.93
N ALA A 133 -13.79 9.88 -4.25
CA ALA A 133 -14.58 11.12 -4.33
C ALA A 133 -13.78 12.40 -4.01
N ARG A 134 -12.78 12.31 -3.13
CA ARG A 134 -11.95 13.46 -2.69
C ARG A 134 -10.65 13.65 -3.49
N THR A 135 -10.35 12.77 -4.46
CA THR A 135 -9.15 12.90 -5.30
C THR A 135 -9.21 14.19 -6.10
N GLN A 136 -8.11 14.95 -6.11
CA GLN A 136 -7.96 16.20 -6.87
C GLN A 136 -6.90 16.08 -7.97
N ASP A 137 -5.89 15.25 -7.76
CA ASP A 137 -4.82 14.92 -8.71
C ASP A 137 -5.26 13.77 -9.63
N ILE A 138 -6.13 14.08 -10.58
CA ILE A 138 -6.76 13.10 -11.48
C ILE A 138 -5.80 12.81 -12.63
N ASP A 139 -5.20 11.62 -12.59
CA ASP A 139 -4.19 11.17 -13.57
C ASP A 139 -4.81 10.72 -14.90
N ASP A 140 -5.99 10.08 -14.90
CA ASP A 140 -6.54 9.37 -16.05
C ASP A 140 -8.02 9.66 -16.33
N ALA A 141 -8.35 9.63 -17.61
CA ALA A 141 -9.72 9.66 -18.10
C ALA A 141 -9.90 8.57 -19.17
N LEU A 142 -11.06 7.94 -19.17
CA LEU A 142 -11.37 6.75 -19.95
C LEU A 142 -12.56 6.99 -20.86
N TYR A 143 -12.47 6.45 -22.07
CA TYR A 143 -13.58 6.37 -23.02
C TYR A 143 -13.46 5.06 -23.80
N ALA A 144 -14.57 4.40 -24.08
CA ALA A 144 -14.61 3.26 -24.98
C ALA A 144 -15.80 3.34 -25.91
N GLU A 145 -15.61 2.87 -27.13
CA GLU A 145 -16.66 2.68 -28.13
C GLU A 145 -16.70 1.24 -28.61
N VAL A 146 -17.91 0.74 -28.84
CA VAL A 146 -18.12 -0.61 -29.36
C VAL A 146 -17.87 -0.60 -30.87
N THR A 147 -17.16 -1.57 -31.38
CA THR A 147 -16.88 -1.80 -32.80
C THR A 147 -17.47 -3.13 -33.26
N ASN A 148 -17.38 -3.45 -34.55
CA ASN A 148 -17.83 -4.74 -35.07
C ASN A 148 -17.01 -5.94 -34.61
N GLU A 149 -15.79 -5.70 -34.10
CA GLU A 149 -14.81 -6.75 -33.73
C GLU A 149 -14.42 -6.69 -32.22
N GLY A 150 -15.15 -5.88 -31.42
CA GLY A 150 -14.88 -5.67 -30.02
C GLY A 150 -15.00 -4.21 -29.61
N TRP A 151 -13.90 -3.59 -29.17
CA TRP A 151 -13.90 -2.22 -28.64
C TRP A 151 -12.68 -1.43 -29.10
N THR A 152 -12.86 -0.10 -29.22
CA THR A 152 -11.75 0.85 -29.20
C THR A 152 -11.74 1.54 -27.84
N LEU A 153 -10.67 1.33 -27.06
CA LEU A 153 -10.46 1.95 -25.76
C LEU A 153 -9.51 3.15 -25.92
N TYR A 154 -9.90 4.29 -25.35
CA TYR A 154 -9.08 5.48 -25.24
C TYR A 154 -8.71 5.68 -23.76
N VAL A 155 -7.40 5.69 -23.48
CA VAL A 155 -6.85 5.98 -22.16
C VAL A 155 -6.09 7.29 -22.26
N ALA A 156 -6.67 8.36 -21.72
CA ALA A 156 -6.06 9.68 -21.67
C ALA A 156 -5.38 9.85 -20.31
N ILE A 157 -4.09 10.18 -20.32
CA ILE A 157 -3.30 10.37 -19.11
C ILE A 157 -2.82 11.82 -19.05
N ALA A 158 -3.02 12.48 -17.93
CA ALA A 158 -2.57 13.84 -17.66
C ALA A 158 -1.11 14.04 -18.08
N ASP A 159 -0.79 15.16 -18.73
CA ASP A 159 0.54 15.41 -19.30
C ASP A 159 1.29 16.55 -18.60
N PRO A 160 1.85 16.33 -17.39
CA PRO A 160 2.66 17.33 -16.73
C PRO A 160 3.97 17.64 -17.48
N THR A 161 4.39 16.74 -18.39
CA THR A 161 5.56 16.95 -19.23
C THR A 161 5.35 18.00 -20.32
N ALA A 162 4.12 18.47 -20.49
CA ALA A 162 3.80 19.61 -21.34
C ALA A 162 4.29 20.94 -20.76
N TYR A 163 4.39 21.02 -19.44
CA TYR A 163 4.94 22.17 -18.71
C TYR A 163 6.39 21.96 -18.27
N ILE A 164 6.75 20.72 -17.88
CA ILE A 164 8.08 20.37 -17.38
C ILE A 164 8.71 19.38 -18.36
N GLY A 165 9.27 19.89 -19.45
CA GLY A 165 9.92 19.09 -20.49
C GLY A 165 11.25 18.47 -20.07
N ALA A 166 11.87 17.73 -20.99
CA ALA A 166 13.14 17.01 -20.77
C ALA A 166 14.29 17.95 -20.32
N ASP A 167 14.37 19.13 -20.90
CA ASP A 167 15.43 20.13 -20.63
C ASP A 167 15.04 21.14 -19.54
N SER A 168 13.86 21.02 -18.96
CA SER A 168 13.41 21.93 -17.92
C SER A 168 14.26 21.79 -16.64
N PRO A 169 14.75 22.89 -16.04
CA PRO A 169 15.46 22.85 -14.75
C PRO A 169 14.58 22.30 -13.63
N LEU A 170 13.25 22.41 -13.76
CA LEU A 170 12.28 21.87 -12.81
C LEU A 170 12.27 20.33 -12.78
N ARG A 171 12.67 19.67 -13.87
CA ARG A 171 12.78 18.21 -13.93
C ARG A 171 13.69 17.64 -12.85
N GLU A 172 14.78 18.35 -12.49
CA GLU A 172 15.66 17.91 -11.42
C GLU A 172 14.94 17.83 -10.07
N VAL A 173 14.10 18.82 -9.76
CA VAL A 173 13.30 18.83 -8.52
C VAL A 173 12.31 17.67 -8.52
N VAL A 174 11.62 17.43 -9.65
CA VAL A 174 10.69 16.29 -9.79
C VAL A 174 11.43 14.96 -9.62
N ARG A 175 12.61 14.82 -10.22
CA ARG A 175 13.48 13.64 -10.11
C ARG A 175 13.91 13.37 -8.67
N GLU A 176 14.30 14.40 -7.93
CA GLU A 176 14.70 14.26 -6.53
C GLU A 176 13.52 13.84 -5.62
N ARG A 177 12.33 14.30 -5.93
CA ARG A 177 11.11 13.91 -5.21
C ARG A 177 10.64 12.49 -5.53
N ALA A 178 10.92 12.00 -6.74
CA ALA A 178 10.69 10.63 -7.22
C ALA A 178 9.23 10.16 -7.28
N SER A 179 8.45 10.41 -6.27
CA SER A 179 7.02 10.08 -6.19
C SER A 179 6.35 10.89 -5.09
N SER A 180 5.05 11.11 -5.21
CA SER A 180 4.25 11.52 -4.06
C SER A 180 4.29 10.43 -3.00
N ALA A 181 4.44 10.83 -1.74
CA ALA A 181 4.36 9.93 -0.59
C ALA A 181 3.08 10.22 0.18
N TYR A 182 2.27 9.19 0.35
CA TYR A 182 0.98 9.27 1.03
C TYR A 182 1.12 8.73 2.44
N PHE A 183 0.68 9.52 3.40
CA PHE A 183 0.59 9.18 4.81
C PHE A 183 -0.88 9.29 5.24
N HIS A 184 -1.24 8.69 6.34
CA HIS A 184 -2.57 8.90 6.90
C HIS A 184 -2.73 10.33 7.39
N GLY A 185 -3.53 11.13 6.68
CA GLY A 185 -3.76 12.55 7.00
C GLY A 185 -2.72 13.54 6.46
N ALA A 186 -1.69 13.09 5.70
CA ALA A 186 -0.70 13.98 5.09
C ALA A 186 -0.20 13.45 3.74
N VAL A 187 0.24 14.34 2.87
CA VAL A 187 0.85 14.00 1.57
C VAL A 187 2.11 14.85 1.38
N VAL A 188 3.18 14.20 0.93
CA VAL A 188 4.35 14.89 0.38
C VAL A 188 4.27 14.78 -1.15
N PRO A 189 3.81 15.81 -1.88
CA PRO A 189 3.51 15.73 -3.29
C PRO A 189 4.78 15.72 -4.14
N MET A 190 4.79 14.99 -5.24
CA MET A 190 5.87 15.04 -6.24
C MET A 190 5.83 16.35 -7.01
N LEU A 191 4.68 16.75 -7.48
CA LEU A 191 4.42 18.00 -8.21
C LEU A 191 3.68 19.00 -7.31
N PRO A 192 3.88 20.30 -7.47
CA PRO A 192 3.10 21.30 -6.74
C PRO A 192 1.65 21.29 -7.21
N GLU A 193 0.74 21.66 -6.33
CA GLU A 193 -0.71 21.62 -6.57
C GLU A 193 -1.14 22.38 -7.83
N ILE A 194 -0.47 23.49 -8.14
CA ILE A 194 -0.75 24.25 -9.35
C ILE A 194 -0.57 23.41 -10.62
N ILE A 195 0.37 22.46 -10.64
CA ILE A 195 0.53 21.50 -11.74
C ILE A 195 -0.40 20.32 -11.58
N SER A 196 -0.33 19.61 -10.43
CA SER A 196 -0.99 18.32 -10.28
C SER A 196 -2.50 18.41 -10.18
N GLN A 197 -3.06 19.54 -9.71
CA GLN A 197 -4.50 19.70 -9.51
C GLN A 197 -5.14 20.72 -10.46
N GLN A 198 -4.43 21.84 -10.77
CA GLN A 198 -5.06 22.95 -11.49
C GLN A 198 -4.77 22.95 -13.00
N ARG A 199 -3.54 22.54 -13.43
CA ARG A 199 -3.14 22.62 -14.83
C ARG A 199 -3.18 21.29 -15.57
N CYS A 200 -2.97 20.17 -14.88
CA CYS A 200 -2.86 18.86 -15.52
C CYS A 200 -3.95 17.87 -15.11
N ALA A 201 -4.51 17.96 -13.89
CA ALA A 201 -5.61 17.08 -13.49
C ALA A 201 -6.74 17.10 -14.53
N LEU A 202 -7.22 15.92 -14.92
CA LEU A 202 -8.27 15.76 -15.94
C LEU A 202 -9.66 16.07 -15.32
N SER A 203 -9.81 17.30 -14.83
CA SER A 203 -11.00 17.79 -14.15
C SER A 203 -12.20 17.83 -15.09
N GLU A 204 -13.41 17.73 -14.50
CA GLU A 204 -14.67 17.77 -15.23
C GLU A 204 -14.85 19.10 -15.98
N ASP A 205 -15.27 19.02 -17.23
CA ASP A 205 -15.57 20.12 -18.17
C ASP A 205 -14.38 21.06 -18.47
N GLU A 206 -13.16 20.68 -18.11
CA GLU A 206 -11.96 21.46 -18.41
C GLU A 206 -11.12 20.79 -19.51
N GLU A 207 -10.62 21.62 -20.45
CA GLU A 207 -9.67 21.14 -21.45
C GLU A 207 -8.29 20.98 -20.83
N ARG A 208 -7.68 19.82 -21.06
CA ARG A 208 -6.37 19.46 -20.49
C ARG A 208 -5.47 18.81 -21.51
N PRO A 209 -4.15 19.08 -21.44
CA PRO A 209 -3.17 18.33 -22.22
C PRO A 209 -3.05 16.91 -21.67
N ALA A 210 -3.12 15.92 -22.55
CA ALA A 210 -3.00 14.52 -22.20
C ALA A 210 -2.09 13.77 -23.18
N LEU A 211 -1.49 12.67 -22.71
CA LEU A 211 -0.97 11.62 -23.57
C LEU A 211 -2.08 10.58 -23.73
N VAL A 212 -2.56 10.40 -24.95
CA VAL A 212 -3.68 9.52 -25.26
C VAL A 212 -3.16 8.23 -25.87
N CYS A 213 -3.55 7.10 -25.29
CA CYS A 213 -3.36 5.76 -25.83
C CYS A 213 -4.70 5.25 -26.39
N ARG A 214 -4.79 5.08 -27.71
CA ARG A 214 -5.93 4.44 -28.38
C ARG A 214 -5.59 2.98 -28.62
N ILE A 215 -6.45 2.06 -28.19
CA ILE A 215 -6.20 0.62 -28.14
C ILE A 215 -7.40 -0.12 -28.77
N THR A 216 -7.14 -0.98 -29.74
CA THR A 216 -8.13 -1.92 -30.25
C THR A 216 -8.16 -3.16 -29.37
N ILE A 217 -9.34 -3.55 -28.92
CA ILE A 217 -9.58 -4.75 -28.09
C ILE A 217 -10.53 -5.66 -28.84
N ALA A 218 -10.12 -6.89 -29.11
CA ALA A 218 -10.98 -7.89 -29.73
C ALA A 218 -12.01 -8.45 -28.74
N GLU A 219 -13.05 -9.14 -29.24
CA GLU A 219 -14.09 -9.75 -28.39
C GLU A 219 -13.54 -10.73 -27.33
N ASP A 220 -12.41 -11.39 -27.62
CA ASP A 220 -11.72 -12.31 -26.69
C ASP A 220 -10.84 -11.57 -25.65
N GLY A 221 -10.82 -10.22 -25.69
CA GLY A 221 -10.03 -9.38 -24.82
C GLY A 221 -8.56 -9.23 -25.19
N SER A 222 -8.15 -9.79 -26.34
CA SER A 222 -6.78 -9.59 -26.84
C SER A 222 -6.56 -8.15 -27.28
N VAL A 223 -5.38 -7.59 -26.95
CA VAL A 223 -4.96 -6.25 -27.33
C VAL A 223 -4.34 -6.28 -28.73
N GLY A 224 -5.01 -5.64 -29.67
CA GLY A 224 -4.58 -5.53 -31.08
C GLY A 224 -3.66 -4.34 -31.33
N ASP A 225 -4.04 -3.52 -32.35
CA ASP A 225 -3.34 -2.30 -32.72
C ASP A 225 -3.53 -1.21 -31.66
N PHE A 226 -2.51 -0.39 -31.52
CA PHE A 226 -2.56 0.77 -30.62
C PHE A 226 -1.71 1.92 -31.17
N CYS A 227 -2.02 3.12 -30.73
CA CYS A 227 -1.17 4.29 -30.99
C CYS A 227 -1.17 5.23 -29.80
N PHE A 228 -0.07 5.96 -29.66
CA PHE A 228 0.05 7.09 -28.74
C PHE A 228 0.03 8.40 -29.53
N CYS A 229 -0.63 9.40 -28.97
CA CYS A 229 -0.59 10.77 -29.47
C CYS A 229 -0.65 11.78 -28.33
N GLU A 230 -0.10 12.97 -28.57
CA GLU A 230 -0.32 14.11 -27.70
C GLU A 230 -1.71 14.65 -27.99
N GLY A 231 -2.57 14.70 -26.99
CA GLY A 231 -3.97 15.07 -27.14
C GLY A 231 -4.40 16.25 -26.30
N LYS A 232 -5.53 16.80 -26.68
CA LYS A 232 -6.35 17.73 -25.91
C LYS A 232 -7.65 17.01 -25.58
N VAL A 233 -7.97 16.86 -24.29
CA VAL A 233 -9.14 16.11 -23.82
C VAL A 233 -9.99 16.96 -22.88
N ARG A 234 -11.28 16.59 -22.76
CA ARG A 234 -12.21 17.15 -21.78
C ARG A 234 -12.99 16.02 -21.15
N SER A 235 -12.85 15.84 -19.83
CA SER A 235 -13.70 14.91 -19.08
C SER A 235 -15.12 15.43 -18.99
N ARG A 236 -16.12 14.57 -19.24
CA ARG A 236 -17.55 14.92 -19.14
C ARG A 236 -18.12 14.68 -17.75
N ALA A 237 -17.43 13.90 -16.92
CA ALA A 237 -17.86 13.62 -15.56
C ALA A 237 -16.70 13.16 -14.69
N LYS A 238 -16.68 13.63 -13.45
CA LYS A 238 -15.85 13.08 -12.38
C LYS A 238 -16.69 12.12 -11.55
N LEU A 239 -16.47 10.82 -11.71
CA LEU A 239 -17.23 9.76 -11.07
C LEU A 239 -16.46 9.17 -9.88
N SER A 240 -17.18 8.78 -8.84
CA SER A 240 -16.55 8.03 -7.75
C SER A 240 -16.61 6.53 -7.98
N TYR A 241 -15.58 5.79 -7.52
CA TYR A 241 -15.58 4.32 -7.54
C TYR A 241 -16.87 3.73 -6.99
N TYR A 242 -17.37 4.26 -5.88
CA TYR A 242 -18.61 3.80 -5.26
C TYR A 242 -19.86 4.03 -6.14
N ALA A 243 -19.98 5.19 -6.76
CA ALA A 243 -21.13 5.48 -7.62
C ALA A 243 -21.14 4.57 -8.85
N VAL A 244 -19.98 4.39 -9.50
CA VAL A 244 -19.84 3.50 -10.66
C VAL A 244 -20.09 2.04 -10.26
N ASP A 245 -19.60 1.59 -9.13
CA ASP A 245 -19.80 0.23 -8.64
C ASP A 245 -21.29 -0.08 -8.43
N ARG A 246 -22.01 0.79 -7.73
CA ARG A 246 -23.45 0.67 -7.51
C ARG A 246 -24.26 0.71 -8.80
N TYR A 247 -23.86 1.58 -9.75
CA TYR A 247 -24.48 1.65 -11.07
C TYR A 247 -24.29 0.32 -11.83
N LEU A 248 -23.06 -0.20 -11.91
CA LEU A 248 -22.75 -1.46 -12.60
C LEU A 248 -23.41 -2.68 -11.93
N ALA A 249 -23.65 -2.62 -10.62
CA ALA A 249 -24.38 -3.63 -9.88
C ALA A 249 -25.91 -3.51 -10.01
N GLY A 250 -26.44 -2.51 -10.75
CA GLY A 250 -27.87 -2.26 -10.91
C GLY A 250 -28.58 -1.77 -9.64
N GLN A 251 -27.83 -1.19 -8.72
CA GLN A 251 -28.35 -0.70 -7.42
C GLN A 251 -28.67 0.80 -7.44
N ASP A 252 -28.21 1.53 -8.44
CA ASP A 252 -28.34 2.98 -8.53
C ASP A 252 -28.41 3.42 -10.01
N GLU A 253 -29.37 4.25 -10.35
CA GLU A 253 -29.56 4.77 -11.71
C GLU A 253 -29.02 6.21 -11.86
N SER A 254 -28.35 6.77 -10.86
CA SER A 254 -27.87 8.16 -10.87
C SER A 254 -26.91 8.47 -12.02
N LEU A 255 -26.23 7.46 -12.57
CA LEU A 255 -25.29 7.57 -13.69
C LEU A 255 -25.89 7.19 -15.05
N ILE A 256 -27.22 7.12 -15.19
CA ILE A 256 -27.89 6.72 -16.44
C ILE A 256 -27.53 7.63 -17.63
N CYS A 257 -27.22 8.90 -17.38
CA CYS A 257 -26.77 9.82 -18.43
C CYS A 257 -25.38 9.46 -19.00
N HIS A 258 -24.59 8.66 -18.28
CA HIS A 258 -23.28 8.14 -18.68
C HIS A 258 -23.33 6.64 -19.01
N ALA A 259 -24.52 6.05 -19.15
CA ALA A 259 -24.71 4.61 -19.34
C ALA A 259 -23.89 4.03 -20.50
N THR A 260 -23.99 4.65 -21.68
CA THR A 260 -23.34 4.15 -22.90
C THR A 260 -21.81 4.05 -22.76
N PRO A 261 -21.07 5.11 -22.37
CA PRO A 261 -19.63 5.00 -22.19
C PRO A 261 -19.22 4.09 -21.03
N LEU A 262 -19.97 4.07 -19.93
CA LEU A 262 -19.66 3.19 -18.78
C LEU A 262 -19.86 1.72 -19.12
N GLU A 263 -20.92 1.36 -19.84
CA GLU A 263 -21.17 -0.02 -20.26
C GLU A 263 -20.09 -0.50 -21.22
N ALA A 264 -19.73 0.31 -22.23
CA ALA A 264 -18.65 -0.01 -23.17
C ALA A 264 -17.30 -0.21 -22.43
N LEU A 265 -16.96 0.67 -21.50
CA LEU A 265 -15.77 0.55 -20.66
C LEU A 265 -15.79 -0.73 -19.81
N TYR A 266 -16.91 -1.03 -19.18
CA TYR A 266 -17.06 -2.22 -18.35
C TYR A 266 -16.88 -3.51 -19.15
N GLN A 267 -17.53 -3.61 -20.34
CA GLN A 267 -17.41 -4.78 -21.20
C GLN A 267 -15.99 -4.94 -21.75
N ALA A 268 -15.35 -3.86 -22.19
CA ALA A 268 -13.96 -3.86 -22.63
C ALA A 268 -13.01 -4.32 -21.50
N ALA A 269 -13.16 -3.77 -20.28
CA ALA A 269 -12.35 -4.16 -19.13
C ALA A 269 -12.57 -5.61 -18.71
N LYS A 270 -13.82 -6.09 -18.77
CA LYS A 270 -14.17 -7.48 -18.50
C LYS A 270 -13.53 -8.44 -19.52
N ALA A 271 -13.52 -8.08 -20.80
CA ALA A 271 -12.87 -8.86 -21.84
C ALA A 271 -11.34 -8.90 -21.63
N LEU A 272 -10.70 -7.75 -21.36
CA LEU A 272 -9.28 -7.65 -21.02
C LEU A 272 -8.92 -8.55 -19.84
N ARG A 273 -9.72 -8.49 -18.77
CA ARG A 273 -9.51 -9.33 -17.56
C ARG A 273 -9.62 -10.81 -17.88
N GLY A 274 -10.66 -11.23 -18.61
CA GLY A 274 -10.86 -12.62 -19.03
C GLY A 274 -9.70 -13.15 -19.86
N HIS A 275 -9.18 -12.34 -20.79
CA HIS A 275 -8.00 -12.69 -21.58
C HIS A 275 -6.75 -12.87 -20.69
N ARG A 276 -6.52 -11.94 -19.76
CA ARG A 276 -5.37 -12.03 -18.83
C ARG A 276 -5.44 -13.26 -17.93
N GLU A 277 -6.61 -13.58 -17.39
CA GLU A 277 -6.83 -14.78 -16.58
C GLU A 277 -6.60 -16.06 -17.39
N ALA A 278 -7.00 -16.07 -18.66
CA ALA A 278 -6.80 -17.21 -19.55
C ALA A 278 -5.35 -17.35 -20.05
N GLN A 279 -4.66 -16.26 -20.39
CA GLN A 279 -3.39 -16.29 -21.11
C GLN A 279 -2.17 -15.79 -20.33
N GLU A 280 -2.37 -15.07 -19.22
CA GLU A 280 -1.32 -14.41 -18.44
C GLU A 280 -1.34 -14.83 -16.97
N LEU A 281 -0.74 -14.04 -16.10
CA LEU A 281 -0.83 -14.18 -14.65
C LEU A 281 -1.52 -12.96 -14.05
N VAL A 282 -2.58 -13.21 -13.34
CA VAL A 282 -3.29 -12.19 -12.57
C VAL A 282 -3.03 -12.44 -11.09
N MET A 283 -2.67 -11.38 -10.37
CA MET A 283 -2.49 -11.48 -8.92
C MET A 283 -3.86 -11.61 -8.26
N GLU A 284 -3.95 -12.48 -7.27
CA GLU A 284 -5.15 -12.57 -6.42
C GLU A 284 -5.33 -11.29 -5.63
N ASP A 285 -6.58 -10.84 -5.56
CA ASP A 285 -6.95 -9.72 -4.70
C ASP A 285 -6.73 -10.12 -3.24
N ARG A 286 -6.14 -9.22 -2.47
CA ARG A 286 -5.96 -9.38 -1.03
C ARG A 286 -7.00 -8.52 -0.33
N THR A 287 -7.52 -9.00 0.80
CA THR A 287 -8.34 -8.16 1.68
C THR A 287 -7.50 -6.97 2.13
N GLU A 288 -7.93 -5.78 1.79
CA GLU A 288 -7.37 -4.53 2.26
C GLU A 288 -8.16 -4.05 3.48
N PHE A 289 -7.52 -3.23 4.32
CA PHE A 289 -8.17 -2.65 5.49
C PHE A 289 -8.11 -1.13 5.38
N ARG A 290 -9.25 -0.48 5.61
CA ARG A 290 -9.36 0.97 5.65
C ARG A 290 -9.31 1.45 7.09
N TRP A 291 -8.39 2.36 7.35
CA TRP A 291 -8.29 3.02 8.65
C TRP A 291 -9.11 4.30 8.65
N GLN A 292 -9.93 4.45 9.68
CA GLN A 292 -10.65 5.69 9.96
C GLN A 292 -9.90 6.40 11.09
N LEU A 293 -9.47 7.64 10.82
CA LEU A 293 -8.80 8.47 11.81
C LEU A 293 -9.80 9.43 12.44
N ASN A 294 -9.67 9.67 13.74
CA ASN A 294 -10.38 10.73 14.43
C ASN A 294 -9.72 12.11 14.17
N ASP A 295 -10.33 13.19 14.70
CA ASP A 295 -9.83 14.57 14.54
C ASP A 295 -8.43 14.80 15.13
N GLN A 296 -7.94 13.91 15.98
CA GLN A 296 -6.61 13.95 16.56
C GLN A 296 -5.59 13.14 15.74
N GLY A 297 -6.01 12.52 14.61
CA GLY A 297 -5.14 11.71 13.74
C GLY A 297 -4.89 10.28 14.21
N HIS A 298 -5.52 9.83 15.30
CA HIS A 298 -5.40 8.45 15.77
C HIS A 298 -6.39 7.52 15.07
N ILE A 299 -6.03 6.26 14.86
CA ILE A 299 -6.94 5.25 14.31
C ILE A 299 -8.12 5.08 15.28
N GLU A 300 -9.32 5.36 14.81
CA GLU A 300 -10.56 5.14 15.54
C GLU A 300 -11.13 3.75 15.23
N ASN A 301 -11.15 3.40 13.96
CA ASN A 301 -11.68 2.13 13.46
C ASN A 301 -10.86 1.59 12.29
N VAL A 302 -10.90 0.27 12.12
CA VAL A 302 -10.28 -0.44 11.00
C VAL A 302 -11.30 -1.40 10.41
N GLU A 303 -11.64 -1.21 9.15
CA GLU A 303 -12.66 -1.99 8.45
C GLU A 303 -12.06 -2.72 7.25
N PRO A 304 -12.44 -3.99 7.01
CA PRO A 304 -12.07 -4.68 5.79
C PRO A 304 -12.71 -3.98 4.58
N CYS A 305 -11.96 -3.86 3.51
CA CYS A 305 -12.37 -3.22 2.28
C CYS A 305 -12.25 -4.22 1.12
N GLU A 306 -13.38 -4.55 0.51
CA GLU A 306 -13.38 -5.36 -0.71
C GLU A 306 -13.09 -4.47 -1.92
N LYS A 307 -12.39 -5.03 -2.90
CA LYS A 307 -12.08 -4.36 -4.15
C LYS A 307 -13.32 -4.26 -5.02
N LEU A 308 -13.70 -3.04 -5.38
CA LEU A 308 -14.88 -2.73 -6.17
C LEU A 308 -14.71 -3.16 -7.64
N LEU A 309 -15.83 -3.43 -8.34
CA LEU A 309 -15.85 -3.69 -9.79
C LEU A 309 -15.29 -2.51 -10.58
N SER A 310 -15.63 -1.29 -10.17
CA SER A 310 -15.12 -0.05 -10.77
C SER A 310 -13.60 0.10 -10.63
N GLN A 311 -13.01 -0.32 -9.52
CA GLN A 311 -11.56 -0.34 -9.33
C GLN A 311 -10.88 -1.35 -10.26
N ARG A 312 -11.51 -2.53 -10.45
CA ARG A 312 -11.01 -3.55 -11.40
C ARG A 312 -11.11 -3.04 -12.84
N LEU A 313 -12.21 -2.34 -13.19
CA LEU A 313 -12.38 -1.74 -14.50
C LEU A 313 -11.21 -0.79 -14.82
N VAL A 314 -10.95 0.18 -13.94
CA VAL A 314 -9.86 1.15 -14.13
C VAL A 314 -8.50 0.43 -14.18
N GLU A 315 -8.26 -0.52 -13.27
CA GLU A 315 -7.00 -1.30 -13.27
C GLU A 315 -6.72 -1.99 -14.60
N GLU A 316 -7.72 -2.66 -15.22
CA GLU A 316 -7.53 -3.34 -16.49
C GLU A 316 -7.22 -2.36 -17.63
N CYS A 317 -7.88 -1.21 -17.67
CA CYS A 317 -7.58 -0.15 -18.63
C CYS A 317 -6.14 0.39 -18.45
N MET A 318 -5.72 0.61 -17.19
CA MET A 318 -4.36 1.07 -16.87
C MET A 318 -3.29 0.02 -17.24
N VAL A 319 -3.54 -1.26 -16.96
CA VAL A 319 -2.64 -2.35 -17.34
C VAL A 319 -2.52 -2.45 -18.86
N ALA A 320 -3.62 -2.30 -19.61
CA ALA A 320 -3.62 -2.30 -21.07
C ALA A 320 -2.75 -1.15 -21.62
N ALA A 321 -2.95 0.09 -21.15
CA ALA A 321 -2.14 1.25 -21.56
C ALA A 321 -0.65 1.09 -21.22
N ASN A 322 -0.32 0.59 -20.03
CA ASN A 322 1.06 0.31 -19.60
C ASN A 322 1.74 -0.74 -20.49
N ARG A 323 1.02 -1.80 -20.88
CA ARG A 323 1.51 -2.81 -21.85
C ARG A 323 1.79 -2.19 -23.21
N CYS A 324 0.86 -1.37 -23.72
CA CYS A 324 1.03 -0.65 -24.97
C CYS A 324 2.24 0.28 -24.94
N ALA A 325 2.45 1.01 -23.82
CA ALA A 325 3.61 1.85 -23.65
C ALA A 325 4.93 1.07 -23.68
N ALA A 326 4.99 -0.05 -22.97
CA ALA A 326 6.18 -0.92 -22.99
C ALA A 326 6.44 -1.49 -24.38
N ARG A 327 5.40 -1.95 -25.08
CA ARG A 327 5.48 -2.46 -26.44
C ARG A 327 5.94 -1.38 -27.42
N PHE A 328 5.36 -0.16 -27.32
CA PHE A 328 5.76 0.99 -28.13
C PHE A 328 7.24 1.31 -27.99
N LEU A 329 7.75 1.45 -26.77
CA LEU A 329 9.15 1.76 -26.52
C LEU A 329 10.09 0.63 -26.99
N ALA A 330 9.70 -0.62 -26.79
CA ALA A 330 10.49 -1.78 -27.24
C ALA A 330 10.57 -1.89 -28.75
N GLU A 331 9.45 -1.70 -29.48
CA GLU A 331 9.38 -1.73 -30.94
C GLU A 331 10.17 -0.58 -31.57
N LYS A 332 10.17 0.60 -30.96
CA LYS A 332 10.97 1.77 -31.38
C LYS A 332 12.44 1.65 -30.99
N LYS A 333 12.81 0.60 -30.25
CA LYS A 333 14.19 0.34 -29.78
C LYS A 333 14.80 1.47 -28.98
N THR A 334 13.97 2.21 -28.25
CA THR A 334 14.41 3.31 -27.39
C THR A 334 14.92 2.77 -26.04
N THR A 335 15.66 3.59 -25.30
CA THR A 335 15.99 3.31 -23.91
C THR A 335 14.75 3.54 -23.05
N GLY A 336 14.40 2.57 -22.14
CA GLY A 336 13.23 2.61 -21.27
C GLY A 336 12.85 3.95 -20.65
N PRO A 337 12.15 3.97 -19.53
CA PRO A 337 12.21 2.95 -18.45
C PRO A 337 11.27 1.77 -18.63
N PHE A 338 11.74 0.61 -18.24
CA PHE A 338 10.97 -0.63 -18.17
C PHE A 338 10.96 -1.18 -16.74
N VAL A 339 9.89 -1.88 -16.38
CA VAL A 339 9.78 -2.64 -15.13
C VAL A 339 10.00 -4.10 -15.44
N VAL A 340 11.14 -4.65 -15.02
CA VAL A 340 11.56 -6.00 -15.33
C VAL A 340 11.50 -6.87 -14.07
N HIS A 341 10.90 -8.05 -14.18
CA HIS A 341 10.88 -9.07 -13.14
C HIS A 341 11.48 -10.36 -13.70
N ASP A 342 12.70 -10.68 -13.28
CA ASP A 342 13.50 -11.77 -13.85
C ASP A 342 13.05 -13.17 -13.38
N GLY A 343 11.96 -13.31 -12.63
CA GLY A 343 11.47 -14.58 -12.11
C GLY A 343 12.31 -15.10 -10.95
N PHE A 344 12.93 -16.26 -11.11
CA PHE A 344 13.70 -16.90 -10.05
C PHE A 344 15.06 -16.24 -9.78
N ARG A 345 15.43 -16.21 -8.50
CA ARG A 345 16.73 -15.72 -8.05
C ARG A 345 17.86 -16.67 -8.47
N ARG A 346 18.85 -16.15 -9.19
CA ARG A 346 20.01 -16.93 -9.67
C ARG A 346 20.90 -17.48 -8.56
N ASP A 347 20.98 -16.77 -7.41
CA ASP A 347 21.71 -17.21 -6.23
C ASP A 347 21.00 -18.32 -5.45
N ARG A 348 19.76 -18.69 -5.82
CA ARG A 348 18.91 -19.70 -5.20
C ARG A 348 18.55 -20.88 -6.09
N LEU A 349 19.32 -21.15 -7.15
CA LEU A 349 19.02 -22.22 -8.11
C LEU A 349 18.87 -23.61 -7.46
N LYS A 350 19.73 -23.95 -6.50
CA LYS A 350 19.63 -25.24 -5.77
C LYS A 350 18.35 -25.33 -4.94
N ASP A 351 17.97 -24.23 -4.30
CA ASP A 351 16.73 -24.16 -3.54
C ASP A 351 15.50 -24.25 -4.46
N ARG A 352 15.55 -23.59 -5.64
CA ARG A 352 14.53 -23.71 -6.68
C ARG A 352 14.36 -25.17 -7.14
N THR A 353 15.45 -25.81 -7.56
CA THR A 353 15.39 -27.21 -8.02
C THR A 353 14.76 -28.10 -6.96
N ARG A 354 15.21 -27.97 -5.71
CA ARG A 354 14.65 -28.77 -4.61
C ARG A 354 13.17 -28.46 -4.33
N PHE A 355 12.76 -27.20 -4.43
CA PHE A 355 11.37 -26.80 -4.28
C PHE A 355 10.50 -27.43 -5.38
N LEU A 356 10.94 -27.37 -6.63
CA LEU A 356 10.21 -27.95 -7.76
C LEU A 356 10.10 -29.48 -7.64
N GLU A 357 11.16 -30.17 -7.22
CA GLU A 357 11.12 -31.62 -6.94
C GLU A 357 10.08 -31.99 -5.87
N LEU A 358 9.91 -31.13 -4.86
CA LEU A 358 8.99 -31.42 -3.74
C LEU A 358 7.54 -31.08 -4.07
N TYR A 359 7.29 -30.00 -4.81
CA TYR A 359 5.96 -29.41 -4.94
C TYR A 359 5.45 -29.29 -6.37
N ALA A 360 6.28 -29.55 -7.36
CA ALA A 360 5.91 -29.45 -8.78
C ALA A 360 6.62 -30.53 -9.62
N ALA A 361 6.77 -31.73 -9.06
CA ALA A 361 7.45 -32.85 -9.74
C ALA A 361 6.79 -33.22 -11.08
N GLU A 362 5.49 -33.01 -11.23
CA GLU A 362 4.75 -33.25 -12.47
C GLU A 362 5.04 -32.19 -13.55
N ALA A 363 5.50 -30.98 -13.15
CA ALA A 363 5.87 -29.90 -14.05
C ALA A 363 7.38 -29.91 -14.40
N LYS A 364 8.08 -31.03 -14.24
CA LYS A 364 9.53 -31.18 -14.46
C LYS A 364 10.02 -30.86 -15.87
N ASP A 365 9.14 -31.00 -16.88
CA ASP A 365 9.45 -30.74 -18.28
C ASP A 365 9.22 -29.26 -18.67
N VAL A 366 8.75 -28.45 -17.74
CA VAL A 366 8.49 -27.03 -17.92
C VAL A 366 9.75 -26.24 -17.59
N ASP A 367 10.19 -25.36 -18.50
CA ASP A 367 11.33 -24.46 -18.28
C ASP A 367 10.89 -23.18 -17.54
N PRO A 368 11.12 -23.07 -16.22
CA PRO A 368 10.63 -21.96 -15.43
C PRO A 368 11.40 -20.64 -15.65
N ASP A 369 12.45 -20.65 -16.46
CA ASP A 369 13.20 -19.46 -16.84
C ASP A 369 12.65 -18.82 -18.13
N LYS A 370 11.67 -19.48 -18.81
CA LYS A 370 10.90 -18.93 -19.92
C LYS A 370 9.53 -18.44 -19.46
N LEU A 371 9.00 -17.45 -20.15
CA LEU A 371 7.75 -16.77 -19.78
C LEU A 371 6.57 -17.76 -19.70
N GLU A 372 6.37 -18.57 -20.73
CA GLU A 372 5.31 -19.58 -20.79
C GLU A 372 5.50 -20.64 -19.70
N GLY A 373 6.72 -21.15 -19.55
CA GLY A 373 7.01 -22.17 -18.55
C GLY A 373 6.84 -21.67 -17.13
N TYR A 374 7.24 -20.43 -16.85
CA TYR A 374 6.98 -19.81 -15.55
C TYR A 374 5.49 -19.67 -15.27
N ARG A 375 4.71 -19.20 -16.24
CA ARG A 375 3.26 -19.10 -16.15
C ARG A 375 2.62 -20.46 -15.86
N ASP A 376 2.96 -21.47 -16.65
CA ASP A 376 2.38 -22.81 -16.55
C ASP A 376 2.73 -23.47 -15.21
N LEU A 377 3.96 -23.26 -14.71
CA LEU A 377 4.37 -23.68 -13.37
C LEU A 377 3.51 -23.02 -12.28
N LEU A 378 3.30 -21.70 -12.33
CA LEU A 378 2.49 -21.01 -11.33
C LEU A 378 1.02 -21.44 -11.36
N ARG A 379 0.47 -21.68 -12.55
CA ARG A 379 -0.89 -22.23 -12.71
C ARG A 379 -0.98 -23.65 -12.16
N HIS A 380 0.00 -24.49 -12.42
CA HIS A 380 0.06 -25.84 -11.85
C HIS A 380 0.06 -25.79 -10.32
N LEU A 381 0.93 -24.95 -9.72
CA LEU A 381 0.99 -24.78 -8.26
C LEU A 381 -0.30 -24.20 -7.67
N ALA A 382 -1.02 -23.34 -8.39
CA ALA A 382 -2.29 -22.78 -7.95
C ALA A 382 -3.45 -23.79 -8.04
N ALA A 383 -3.42 -24.69 -9.04
CA ALA A 383 -4.45 -25.71 -9.23
C ALA A 383 -4.24 -26.96 -8.35
N SER A 384 -3.04 -27.14 -7.79
CA SER A 384 -2.70 -28.30 -6.97
C SER A 384 -3.17 -28.10 -5.53
N ASP A 385 -3.83 -29.11 -4.98
CA ASP A 385 -4.27 -29.13 -3.57
C ASP A 385 -3.07 -29.47 -2.68
N HIS A 386 -2.40 -28.46 -2.18
CA HIS A 386 -1.29 -28.60 -1.26
C HIS A 386 -1.70 -28.26 0.17
N GLU A 387 -1.38 -29.12 1.13
CA GLU A 387 -1.54 -28.80 2.56
C GLU A 387 -0.67 -27.61 3.01
N LEU A 388 0.36 -27.26 2.23
CA LEU A 388 1.29 -26.18 2.51
C LEU A 388 1.03 -25.00 1.59
N PRO A 389 1.25 -23.76 2.06
CA PRO A 389 1.09 -22.55 1.25
C PRO A 389 2.25 -22.39 0.25
N VAL A 390 2.37 -23.32 -0.70
CA VAL A 390 3.50 -23.41 -1.64
C VAL A 390 3.71 -22.14 -2.44
N ARG A 391 2.64 -21.41 -2.75
CA ARG A 391 2.73 -20.13 -3.46
C ARG A 391 3.45 -19.06 -2.63
N THR A 392 3.14 -18.96 -1.34
CA THR A 392 3.84 -18.05 -0.41
C THR A 392 5.29 -18.47 -0.21
N MET A 393 5.57 -19.78 -0.18
CA MET A 393 6.93 -20.31 -0.08
C MET A 393 7.74 -20.00 -1.34
N LEU A 394 7.14 -20.07 -2.53
CA LEU A 394 7.75 -19.73 -3.81
C LEU A 394 8.25 -18.29 -3.85
N ASN A 395 7.54 -17.34 -3.27
CA ASN A 395 7.89 -15.91 -3.26
C ASN A 395 9.31 -15.64 -2.71
N ARG A 396 9.84 -16.51 -1.85
CA ARG A 396 11.21 -16.41 -1.31
C ARG A 396 12.29 -16.74 -2.34
N LEU A 397 11.93 -17.43 -3.41
CA LEU A 397 12.81 -17.85 -4.48
C LEU A 397 12.77 -16.86 -5.66
N LEU A 398 11.86 -15.89 -5.63
CA LEU A 398 11.67 -14.92 -6.69
C LEU A 398 12.51 -13.66 -6.47
N THR A 399 12.86 -13.00 -7.58
CA THR A 399 13.44 -11.66 -7.57
C THR A 399 12.37 -10.62 -7.21
N ARG A 400 12.81 -9.40 -6.92
CA ARG A 400 11.93 -8.23 -6.96
C ARG A 400 11.98 -7.60 -8.34
N ALA A 401 10.90 -6.94 -8.74
CA ALA A 401 10.91 -6.11 -9.94
C ALA A 401 11.96 -4.99 -9.80
N ARG A 402 12.61 -4.68 -10.90
CA ARG A 402 13.66 -3.64 -11.01
C ARG A 402 13.39 -2.74 -12.20
N LEU A 403 13.91 -1.51 -12.14
CA LEU A 403 13.87 -0.59 -13.26
C LEU A 403 15.05 -0.89 -14.21
N SER A 404 14.79 -0.81 -15.51
CA SER A 404 15.77 -1.12 -16.55
C SER A 404 15.60 -0.19 -17.74
N LYS A 405 16.72 0.26 -18.31
CA LYS A 405 16.69 1.00 -19.57
C LYS A 405 16.49 0.12 -20.80
N ARG A 406 16.57 -1.19 -20.64
CA ARG A 406 16.34 -2.17 -21.71
C ARG A 406 15.07 -2.96 -21.44
N PRO A 407 14.30 -3.32 -22.48
CA PRO A 407 13.15 -4.19 -22.32
C PRO A 407 13.57 -5.55 -21.77
N GLY A 408 12.67 -6.15 -21.01
CA GLY A 408 12.83 -7.49 -20.45
C GLY A 408 11.50 -8.00 -19.91
N PRO A 409 11.37 -9.30 -19.64
CA PRO A 409 10.12 -9.89 -19.22
C PRO A 409 9.72 -9.41 -17.84
N HIS A 410 8.41 -9.29 -17.63
CA HIS A 410 7.82 -9.19 -16.31
C HIS A 410 7.19 -10.54 -15.94
N MET A 411 8.02 -11.48 -15.46
CA MET A 411 7.60 -12.87 -15.20
C MET A 411 6.37 -12.96 -14.31
N GLY A 412 6.29 -12.12 -13.27
CA GLY A 412 5.14 -12.13 -12.35
C GLY A 412 3.79 -11.73 -12.95
N MET A 413 3.79 -11.11 -14.15
CA MET A 413 2.57 -10.79 -14.91
C MET A 413 2.46 -11.63 -16.18
N SER A 414 3.46 -12.46 -16.48
CA SER A 414 3.57 -13.20 -17.74
C SER A 414 3.57 -12.30 -18.98
N LEU A 415 4.27 -11.16 -18.91
CA LEU A 415 4.36 -10.18 -19.99
C LEU A 415 5.79 -10.12 -20.55
N PRO A 416 5.98 -10.02 -21.89
CA PRO A 416 7.30 -9.92 -22.50
C PRO A 416 8.01 -8.59 -22.21
N ALA A 417 7.26 -7.53 -21.95
CA ALA A 417 7.73 -6.23 -21.50
C ALA A 417 6.64 -5.52 -20.71
N TYR A 418 7.04 -4.67 -19.76
CA TYR A 418 6.12 -3.85 -18.96
C TYR A 418 6.76 -2.53 -18.58
N THR A 419 5.94 -1.48 -18.46
CA THR A 419 6.30 -0.20 -17.85
C THR A 419 5.07 0.42 -17.19
N ASN A 420 5.24 1.58 -16.55
CA ASN A 420 4.14 2.36 -16.01
C ASN A 420 4.14 3.74 -16.66
N CYS A 421 2.98 4.19 -17.14
CA CYS A 421 2.79 5.51 -17.75
C CYS A 421 1.52 6.23 -17.27
N THR A 422 0.76 5.61 -16.38
CA THR A 422 -0.63 6.02 -16.09
C THR A 422 -0.78 6.91 -14.84
N SER A 423 0.32 7.29 -14.18
CA SER A 423 0.26 8.16 -12.99
C SER A 423 1.38 9.22 -12.96
N PRO A 424 1.56 10.04 -14.01
CA PRO A 424 2.69 10.97 -14.12
C PRO A 424 2.59 12.17 -13.17
N LEU A 425 1.42 12.46 -12.59
CA LEU A 425 1.25 13.54 -11.60
C LEU A 425 1.91 13.19 -10.26
N ARG A 426 2.08 11.89 -9.99
CA ARG A 426 2.55 11.40 -8.69
C ARG A 426 3.67 10.37 -8.74
N LYS A 427 4.15 9.95 -9.93
CA LYS A 427 5.25 8.99 -10.11
C LYS A 427 6.22 9.46 -11.18
N TYR A 428 7.48 9.64 -10.80
CA TYR A 428 8.51 10.08 -11.75
C TYR A 428 8.83 9.03 -12.81
N LEU A 429 8.65 7.74 -12.52
CA LEU A 429 8.78 6.69 -13.53
C LEU A 429 7.83 6.91 -14.70
N ASP A 430 6.57 7.15 -14.41
CA ASP A 430 5.51 7.40 -15.39
C ASP A 430 5.77 8.71 -16.15
N PHE A 431 6.25 9.73 -15.44
CA PHE A 431 6.69 11.00 -16.02
C PHE A 431 7.83 10.79 -17.04
N LEU A 432 8.83 9.95 -16.73
CA LEU A 432 9.91 9.61 -17.65
C LEU A 432 9.40 8.86 -18.89
N VAL A 433 8.42 7.97 -18.73
CA VAL A 433 7.79 7.27 -19.87
C VAL A 433 7.10 8.25 -20.79
N HIS A 434 6.39 9.25 -20.25
CA HIS A 434 5.79 10.32 -21.07
C HIS A 434 6.85 11.08 -21.86
N LEU A 435 7.93 11.51 -21.22
CA LEU A 435 9.03 12.18 -21.93
C LEU A 435 9.58 11.31 -23.07
N GLN A 436 9.78 10.01 -22.82
CA GLN A 436 10.33 9.09 -23.80
C GLN A 436 9.36 8.84 -24.97
N ILE A 437 8.06 8.64 -24.69
CA ILE A 437 7.05 8.46 -25.74
C ILE A 437 6.97 9.73 -26.59
N LYS A 438 6.91 10.91 -25.97
CA LYS A 438 6.84 12.20 -26.69
C LYS A 438 8.09 12.48 -27.53
N SER A 439 9.29 12.13 -27.03
CA SER A 439 10.54 12.20 -27.80
C SER A 439 10.42 11.38 -29.10
N VAL A 440 9.93 10.15 -29.00
CA VAL A 440 9.71 9.29 -30.19
C VAL A 440 8.65 9.88 -31.13
N LEU A 441 7.51 10.34 -30.61
CA LEU A 441 6.43 10.92 -31.43
C LEU A 441 6.88 12.17 -32.19
N ARG A 442 7.78 12.95 -31.59
CA ARG A 442 8.33 14.19 -32.17
C ARG A 442 9.54 13.95 -33.07
N GLY A 443 10.04 12.72 -33.14
CA GLY A 443 11.26 12.39 -33.87
C GLY A 443 12.52 13.01 -33.23
N ASP A 444 12.47 13.30 -31.94
CA ASP A 444 13.56 13.90 -31.17
C ASP A 444 14.25 12.78 -30.36
N GLU A 445 15.46 12.40 -30.79
CA GLU A 445 16.27 11.37 -30.13
C GLU A 445 17.14 11.92 -28.97
N SER A 446 16.99 13.20 -28.62
CA SER A 446 17.81 13.85 -27.60
C SER A 446 17.55 13.32 -26.18
N PHE A 447 16.32 12.86 -25.91
CA PHE A 447 15.98 12.30 -24.61
C PHE A 447 16.30 10.79 -24.55
N ALA A 448 17.16 10.42 -23.62
CA ALA A 448 17.47 9.02 -23.33
C ALA A 448 17.44 8.78 -21.82
N CYS A 449 16.74 7.71 -21.43
CA CYS A 449 16.71 7.28 -20.03
C CYS A 449 17.95 6.44 -19.72
N GLU A 450 18.76 6.82 -18.75
CA GLU A 450 19.99 6.15 -18.39
C GLU A 450 19.86 5.29 -17.13
N GLN A 451 20.57 4.15 -17.08
CA GLN A 451 20.47 3.20 -15.95
C GLN A 451 20.83 3.83 -14.59
N PRO A 452 21.84 4.70 -14.45
CA PRO A 452 22.14 5.35 -13.17
C PRO A 452 20.98 6.21 -12.64
N GLU A 453 20.20 6.85 -13.53
CA GLU A 453 19.00 7.61 -13.13
C GLU A 453 17.92 6.65 -12.57
N LEU A 454 17.70 5.50 -13.20
CA LEU A 454 16.75 4.50 -12.75
C LEU A 454 17.17 3.83 -11.43
N ASP A 455 18.47 3.59 -11.24
CA ASP A 455 19.02 3.04 -9.99
C ASP A 455 18.84 4.06 -8.83
N ALA A 456 19.10 5.33 -9.07
CA ALA A 456 18.87 6.40 -8.13
C ALA A 456 17.36 6.55 -7.81
N LEU A 457 16.49 6.49 -8.82
CA LEU A 457 15.04 6.49 -8.65
C LEU A 457 14.59 5.32 -7.76
N SER A 458 15.10 4.12 -8.03
CA SER A 458 14.78 2.93 -7.22
C SER A 458 15.13 3.11 -5.74
N GLN A 459 16.29 3.73 -5.44
CA GLN A 459 16.70 4.01 -4.06
C GLN A 459 15.78 5.04 -3.39
N ARG A 460 15.36 6.09 -4.12
CA ARG A 460 14.41 7.09 -3.60
C ARG A 460 13.05 6.47 -3.31
N LEU A 461 12.53 5.66 -4.23
CA LEU A 461 11.26 4.95 -4.03
C LEU A 461 11.29 4.01 -2.82
N MET A 462 12.42 3.33 -2.57
CA MET A 462 12.58 2.52 -1.35
C MET A 462 12.55 3.38 -0.09
N ARG A 463 13.17 4.57 -0.11
CA ARG A 463 13.14 5.52 1.03
C ARG A 463 11.74 6.03 1.31
N LEU A 464 10.99 6.44 0.26
CA LEU A 464 9.61 6.90 0.39
C LEU A 464 8.72 5.79 0.98
N ARG A 465 8.85 4.56 0.47
CA ARG A 465 8.12 3.41 1.01
C ARG A 465 8.44 3.13 2.47
N ALA A 466 9.73 3.21 2.84
CA ALA A 466 10.15 3.01 4.22
C ALA A 466 9.54 4.07 5.15
N ALA A 467 9.45 5.33 4.70
CA ALA A 467 8.82 6.42 5.44
C ALA A 467 7.33 6.16 5.68
N SER A 468 6.55 5.87 4.62
CA SER A 468 5.12 5.58 4.77
C SER A 468 4.88 4.38 5.70
N GLN A 469 5.63 3.28 5.53
CA GLN A 469 5.50 2.10 6.36
C GLN A 469 5.87 2.35 7.84
N GLU A 470 6.80 3.26 8.11
CA GLU A 470 7.15 3.62 9.49
C GLU A 470 6.03 4.40 10.17
N ALA A 471 5.43 5.38 9.48
CA ALA A 471 4.30 6.12 9.99
C ALA A 471 3.08 5.20 10.23
N GLU A 472 2.80 4.29 9.29
CA GLU A 472 1.75 3.28 9.43
C GLU A 472 1.99 2.38 10.65
N ARG A 473 3.22 1.87 10.85
CA ARG A 473 3.55 1.05 12.03
C ARG A 473 3.38 1.82 13.33
N TRP A 474 3.71 3.12 13.33
CA TRP A 474 3.52 3.94 14.52
C TRP A 474 2.04 4.04 14.89
N LEU A 475 1.18 4.44 13.94
CA LEU A 475 -0.27 4.52 14.17
C LEU A 475 -0.86 3.15 14.59
N ALA A 476 -0.43 2.07 13.93
CA ALA A 476 -0.85 0.72 14.27
C ALA A 476 -0.45 0.33 15.69
N LEU A 477 0.80 0.62 16.10
CA LEU A 477 1.28 0.32 17.45
C LEU A 477 0.49 1.10 18.52
N GLU A 478 0.21 2.39 18.30
CA GLU A 478 -0.60 3.19 19.21
C GLU A 478 -2.03 2.64 19.35
N TYR A 479 -2.63 2.22 18.24
CA TYR A 479 -3.94 1.59 18.25
C TYR A 479 -3.92 0.28 19.03
N LEU A 480 -2.94 -0.61 18.79
CA LEU A 480 -2.77 -1.86 19.51
C LEU A 480 -2.52 -1.66 21.00
N GLN A 481 -1.77 -0.61 21.38
CA GLN A 481 -1.54 -0.24 22.78
C GLN A 481 -2.85 0.23 23.47
N ARG A 482 -3.73 0.92 22.74
CA ARG A 482 -5.06 1.30 23.27
C ARG A 482 -5.97 0.10 23.43
N LEU A 483 -6.00 -0.80 22.43
CA LEU A 483 -6.76 -2.04 22.51
C LEU A 483 -6.29 -2.90 23.69
N ALA A 484 -4.97 -3.06 23.88
CA ALA A 484 -4.41 -3.84 24.98
C ALA A 484 -4.73 -3.28 26.38
N LYS A 485 -5.03 -1.98 26.49
CA LYS A 485 -5.51 -1.38 27.75
C LYS A 485 -7.00 -1.61 28.00
N GLN A 486 -7.79 -1.82 26.93
CA GLN A 486 -9.22 -2.07 27.01
C GLN A 486 -9.54 -3.56 27.22
N ASP A 487 -8.74 -4.42 26.59
CA ASP A 487 -8.86 -5.88 26.65
C ASP A 487 -7.47 -6.50 26.86
N GLU A 488 -7.26 -7.09 28.05
CA GLU A 488 -6.04 -7.82 28.40
C GLU A 488 -5.99 -9.23 27.81
N GLY A 489 -7.00 -9.62 27.02
CA GLY A 489 -7.15 -10.93 26.41
C GLY A 489 -6.13 -11.22 25.29
N TYR A 490 -6.37 -12.32 24.61
CA TYR A 490 -5.64 -12.70 23.41
C TYR A 490 -6.49 -12.45 22.19
N TRP A 491 -5.89 -11.88 21.15
CA TRP A 491 -6.51 -11.63 19.86
C TRP A 491 -6.28 -12.80 18.90
N ASN A 492 -7.26 -13.11 18.09
CA ASN A 492 -7.13 -14.09 17.03
C ASN A 492 -6.38 -13.50 15.84
N GLY A 493 -5.60 -14.35 15.19
CA GLY A 493 -4.87 -13.98 13.99
C GLY A 493 -4.24 -15.19 13.32
N HIS A 494 -3.67 -14.98 12.17
CA HIS A 494 -2.98 -16.01 11.40
C HIS A 494 -1.56 -15.58 11.04
N ILE A 495 -0.68 -16.54 10.85
CA ILE A 495 0.70 -16.29 10.47
C ILE A 495 0.73 -15.91 8.99
N CYS A 496 1.14 -14.67 8.66
CA CYS A 496 1.19 -14.18 7.28
C CYS A 496 2.61 -14.18 6.68
N HIS A 497 3.65 -14.13 7.51
CA HIS A 497 5.03 -14.15 7.04
C HIS A 497 5.95 -14.89 8.02
N MET A 498 6.94 -15.62 7.47
CA MET A 498 7.93 -16.36 8.26
C MET A 498 9.32 -15.76 8.06
N GLY A 499 9.95 -15.33 9.14
CA GLY A 499 11.33 -14.85 9.16
C GLY A 499 12.33 -15.97 9.55
N SER A 500 13.57 -15.58 9.85
CA SER A 500 14.62 -16.51 10.31
C SER A 500 14.49 -16.88 11.81
N HIS A 501 13.89 -16.01 12.62
CA HIS A 501 13.84 -16.15 14.07
C HIS A 501 12.41 -16.13 14.65
N GLY A 502 11.42 -15.99 13.77
CA GLY A 502 10.02 -15.90 14.15
C GLY A 502 9.12 -15.62 12.97
N PHE A 503 7.95 -15.08 13.24
CA PHE A 503 6.95 -14.85 12.23
C PHE A 503 6.09 -13.62 12.53
N THR A 504 5.48 -13.07 11.47
CA THR A 504 4.51 -12.00 11.56
C THR A 504 3.11 -12.60 11.63
N VAL A 505 2.32 -12.11 12.56
CA VAL A 505 0.90 -12.45 12.71
C VAL A 505 0.08 -11.26 12.27
N ARG A 506 -0.93 -11.52 11.43
CA ARG A 506 -1.98 -10.58 11.06
C ARG A 506 -3.22 -10.90 11.89
N LEU A 507 -3.76 -9.88 12.56
CA LEU A 507 -4.99 -10.01 13.34
C LEU A 507 -6.20 -10.16 12.40
N ASP A 508 -7.13 -11.04 12.76
CA ASP A 508 -8.28 -11.37 11.92
C ASP A 508 -9.30 -10.23 11.87
N ASP A 509 -9.50 -9.53 12.99
CA ASP A 509 -10.54 -8.50 13.13
C ASP A 509 -10.19 -7.18 12.41
N ASN A 510 -8.89 -6.86 12.32
CA ASN A 510 -8.46 -5.52 11.87
C ASN A 510 -7.26 -5.53 10.91
N GLY A 511 -6.73 -6.71 10.56
CA GLY A 511 -5.62 -6.84 9.64
C GLY A 511 -4.28 -6.27 10.09
N LEU A 512 -4.19 -5.75 11.32
CA LEU A 512 -2.94 -5.21 11.85
C LEU A 512 -1.92 -6.31 12.11
N GLU A 513 -0.65 -5.98 11.95
CA GLU A 513 0.43 -6.95 12.01
C GLU A 513 1.36 -6.70 13.20
N GLY A 514 1.84 -7.80 13.78
CA GLY A 514 2.89 -7.77 14.79
C GLY A 514 3.81 -8.98 14.68
N TYR A 515 5.03 -8.84 15.18
CA TYR A 515 6.06 -9.86 15.10
C TYR A 515 6.13 -10.71 16.37
N VAL A 516 6.24 -12.01 16.21
CA VAL A 516 6.51 -12.98 17.27
C VAL A 516 7.95 -13.45 17.16
N ASP A 517 8.78 -13.10 18.13
CA ASP A 517 10.15 -13.60 18.21
C ASP A 517 10.19 -14.94 18.96
N LEU A 518 10.40 -16.03 18.24
CA LEU A 518 10.46 -17.37 18.79
C LEU A 518 11.70 -17.63 19.69
N ARG A 519 12.72 -16.77 19.64
CA ARG A 519 13.86 -16.85 20.57
C ARG A 519 13.45 -16.48 21.99
N ALA A 520 12.45 -15.63 22.14
CA ALA A 520 11.86 -15.21 23.41
C ALA A 520 10.77 -16.17 23.93
N GLU A 521 10.29 -17.08 23.08
CA GLU A 521 9.24 -18.05 23.40
C GLU A 521 9.81 -19.32 24.06
N LYS A 522 9.00 -19.95 24.92
CA LYS A 522 9.37 -21.23 25.53
C LYS A 522 9.44 -22.34 24.48
N GLY A 523 10.57 -22.98 24.36
CA GLY A 523 10.81 -24.09 23.44
C GLY A 523 12.05 -23.87 22.58
N LYS A 524 12.64 -24.95 22.09
CA LYS A 524 13.70 -24.90 21.08
C LYS A 524 13.04 -25.14 19.73
N PHE A 525 12.83 -24.07 18.99
CA PHE A 525 12.25 -24.13 17.64
C PHE A 525 13.34 -24.32 16.60
N GLN A 526 13.08 -25.21 15.66
CA GLN A 526 13.89 -25.43 14.47
C GLN A 526 13.07 -24.99 13.25
N PHE A 527 13.69 -24.23 12.37
CA PHE A 527 13.08 -23.79 11.14
C PHE A 527 13.42 -24.74 10.00
N ASP A 528 12.42 -25.36 9.44
CA ASP A 528 12.53 -26.11 8.18
C ASP A 528 12.17 -25.19 7.01
N LYS A 529 13.18 -24.83 6.23
CA LYS A 529 13.01 -23.94 5.09
C LYS A 529 12.18 -24.55 3.95
N TRP A 530 12.10 -25.88 3.88
CA TRP A 530 11.41 -26.59 2.78
C TRP A 530 9.91 -26.71 3.00
N THR A 531 9.48 -26.73 4.25
CA THR A 531 8.08 -26.70 4.63
C THR A 531 7.64 -25.33 5.18
N ALA A 532 8.57 -24.37 5.22
CA ALA A 532 8.38 -23.06 5.85
C ALA A 532 7.76 -23.19 7.26
N THR A 533 8.26 -24.16 8.06
CA THR A 533 7.67 -24.54 9.35
C THR A 533 8.67 -24.36 10.47
N PHE A 534 8.29 -23.67 11.54
CA PHE A 534 8.98 -23.77 12.82
C PHE A 534 8.38 -24.90 13.64
N SER A 535 9.22 -25.81 14.13
CA SER A 535 8.76 -26.91 14.97
C SER A 535 9.62 -27.09 16.23
N SER A 536 8.96 -27.45 17.30
CA SER A 536 9.54 -27.91 18.57
C SER A 536 8.97 -29.29 18.92
N LYS A 537 9.33 -29.82 20.10
CA LYS A 537 8.73 -31.07 20.58
C LYS A 537 7.20 -31.01 20.68
N GLU A 538 6.63 -29.84 20.98
CA GLU A 538 5.24 -29.68 21.38
C GLU A 538 4.42 -28.83 20.42
N ARG A 539 5.05 -27.88 19.74
CA ARG A 539 4.41 -26.82 18.94
C ARG A 539 4.95 -26.84 17.52
N SER A 540 4.08 -26.46 16.58
CA SER A 540 4.44 -26.29 15.19
C SER A 540 3.72 -25.07 14.60
N PHE A 541 4.41 -24.27 13.80
CA PHE A 541 3.91 -23.04 13.20
C PHE A 541 4.31 -22.98 11.73
N ARG A 542 3.36 -22.66 10.86
CA ARG A 542 3.57 -22.40 9.43
C ARG A 542 2.73 -21.21 8.99
N VAL A 543 2.95 -20.71 7.79
CA VAL A 543 2.08 -19.66 7.21
C VAL A 543 0.63 -20.15 7.19
N GLU A 544 -0.32 -19.24 7.42
CA GLU A 544 -1.76 -19.49 7.55
C GLU A 544 -2.19 -20.27 8.80
N THR A 545 -1.26 -20.66 9.67
CA THR A 545 -1.65 -21.25 10.96
C THR A 545 -2.38 -20.20 11.82
N PRO A 546 -3.60 -20.52 12.29
CA PRO A 546 -4.29 -19.66 13.25
C PRO A 546 -3.56 -19.67 14.60
N VAL A 547 -3.40 -18.51 15.19
CA VAL A 547 -2.75 -18.32 16.48
C VAL A 547 -3.50 -17.29 17.30
N GLN A 548 -3.32 -17.36 18.61
CA GLN A 548 -3.77 -16.32 19.52
C GLN A 548 -2.57 -15.58 20.07
N VAL A 549 -2.62 -14.25 20.00
CA VAL A 549 -1.53 -13.36 20.40
C VAL A 549 -2.02 -12.21 21.25
N ARG A 550 -1.11 -11.65 22.05
CA ARG A 550 -1.32 -10.37 22.75
C ARG A 550 -0.13 -9.45 22.55
N LEU A 551 -0.34 -8.15 22.67
CA LEU A 551 0.74 -7.18 22.58
C LEU A 551 1.72 -7.38 23.75
N LYS A 552 3.01 -7.48 23.41
CA LYS A 552 4.12 -7.54 24.36
C LYS A 552 4.81 -6.19 24.52
N GLY A 553 4.87 -5.40 23.44
CA GLY A 553 5.54 -4.12 23.38
C GLY A 553 6.00 -3.77 21.98
N GLU A 554 7.08 -3.01 21.88
CA GLU A 554 7.72 -2.56 20.65
C GLU A 554 9.07 -3.28 20.48
N ASP A 555 9.47 -3.50 19.22
CA ASP A 555 10.79 -4.07 18.90
C ASP A 555 11.90 -3.03 19.08
N GLU A 556 13.00 -3.42 19.71
CA GLU A 556 14.13 -2.53 19.98
C GLU A 556 14.98 -2.26 18.72
N GLU A 557 15.01 -3.19 17.76
CA GLU A 557 15.83 -3.10 16.55
C GLU A 557 15.06 -2.44 15.40
N THR A 558 13.77 -2.70 15.32
CA THR A 558 12.88 -2.13 14.27
C THR A 558 11.90 -1.16 14.90
N PRO A 559 12.11 0.14 14.77
CA PRO A 559 11.24 1.15 15.38
C PRO A 559 9.77 0.95 15.01
N ARG A 560 8.90 1.11 16.00
CA ARG A 560 7.43 1.05 15.87
C ARG A 560 6.87 -0.31 15.42
N LEU A 561 7.68 -1.36 15.40
CA LEU A 561 7.20 -2.72 15.13
C LEU A 561 6.56 -3.28 16.39
N ALA A 562 5.28 -3.64 16.32
CA ALA A 562 4.58 -4.30 17.42
C ALA A 562 5.14 -5.71 17.64
N LEU A 563 5.52 -6.02 18.88
CA LEU A 563 5.88 -7.37 19.31
C LEU A 563 4.68 -8.04 19.96
N PHE A 564 4.41 -9.27 19.50
CA PHE A 564 3.39 -10.12 20.09
C PHE A 564 4.00 -11.27 20.90
N SER A 565 3.26 -11.71 21.91
CA SER A 565 3.49 -12.97 22.63
C SER A 565 2.36 -13.93 22.33
N LEU A 566 2.70 -15.21 22.18
CA LEU A 566 1.75 -16.27 21.86
C LEU A 566 0.97 -16.75 23.08
N HIS A 567 -0.31 -17.11 22.86
CA HIS A 567 -1.03 -17.92 23.83
C HIS A 567 -0.33 -19.28 24.01
N PRO A 568 -0.24 -19.82 25.22
CA PRO A 568 0.46 -21.08 25.49
C PRO A 568 -0.03 -22.26 24.64
N ASP A 569 -1.31 -22.28 24.26
CA ASP A 569 -1.91 -23.38 23.49
C ASP A 569 -1.80 -23.19 21.97
N SER A 570 -1.35 -22.03 21.49
CA SER A 570 -1.15 -21.80 20.06
C SER A 570 -0.12 -22.74 19.46
N GLY A 571 -0.46 -23.38 18.33
CA GLY A 571 0.42 -24.26 17.57
C GLY A 571 0.69 -25.63 18.23
N LEU A 572 -0.08 -26.06 19.22
CA LEU A 572 0.07 -27.38 19.83
C LEU A 572 -0.17 -28.49 18.80
N LYS A 573 0.71 -29.49 18.78
CA LYS A 573 0.56 -30.69 17.94
C LYS A 573 -0.67 -31.51 18.40
N ALA A 574 -1.34 -32.17 17.47
CA ALA A 574 -2.63 -32.86 17.68
C ALA A 574 -2.72 -33.74 18.94
N ALA A 575 -1.66 -34.47 19.26
CA ALA A 575 -1.62 -35.34 20.46
C ALA A 575 -1.66 -34.55 21.79
N LYS A 576 -1.24 -33.28 21.79
CA LYS A 576 -1.32 -32.41 22.99
C LYS A 576 -2.57 -31.55 23.01
N LYS A 577 -3.11 -31.21 21.83
CA LYS A 577 -4.37 -30.48 21.70
C LYS A 577 -5.51 -31.32 22.31
N ALA A 578 -5.58 -32.61 21.98
CA ALA A 578 -6.56 -33.54 22.57
C ALA A 578 -6.41 -33.69 24.11
N LYS A 579 -5.16 -33.60 24.63
CA LYS A 579 -4.91 -33.65 26.08
C LYS A 579 -5.28 -32.35 26.81
N ALA A 580 -5.14 -31.20 26.13
CA ALA A 580 -5.52 -29.89 26.68
C ALA A 580 -7.04 -29.71 26.69
N GLU A 581 -7.73 -30.15 25.63
CA GLU A 581 -9.19 -30.16 25.52
C GLU A 581 -9.82 -31.06 26.59
N ASN A 582 -9.33 -32.29 26.78
CA ASN A 582 -9.77 -33.18 27.85
C ASN A 582 -9.55 -32.61 29.27
N LYS A 583 -8.47 -31.85 29.46
CA LYS A 583 -8.18 -31.21 30.76
C LYS A 583 -9.06 -29.98 31.01
N ALA A 584 -9.45 -29.26 29.95
CA ALA A 584 -10.37 -28.15 30.05
C ALA A 584 -11.80 -28.63 30.35
N GLU A 585 -12.24 -29.69 29.66
CA GLU A 585 -13.52 -30.35 29.93
C GLU A 585 -13.61 -30.94 31.36
N THR A 586 -12.53 -31.55 31.83
CA THR A 586 -12.48 -32.09 33.22
C THR A 586 -12.50 -30.95 34.27
N ARG A 587 -11.93 -29.77 33.94
CA ARG A 587 -12.00 -28.60 34.82
C ARG A 587 -13.38 -27.92 34.81
N ALA A 588 -14.04 -27.88 33.66
CA ALA A 588 -15.40 -27.36 33.54
C ALA A 588 -16.39 -28.25 34.30
N ALA A 589 -16.28 -29.58 34.15
CA ALA A 589 -17.09 -30.55 34.89
C ALA A 589 -16.83 -30.49 36.42
N ALA A 590 -15.58 -30.25 36.86
CA ALA A 590 -15.25 -30.08 38.29
C ALA A 590 -15.73 -28.72 38.86
N ALA A 591 -15.96 -27.71 38.03
CA ALA A 591 -16.53 -26.45 38.45
C ALA A 591 -18.06 -26.46 38.59
N GLU A 592 -18.74 -27.40 37.89
CA GLU A 592 -20.19 -27.64 38.00
C GLU A 592 -20.56 -28.54 39.20
N GLU A 593 -19.59 -29.30 39.77
CA GLU A 593 -19.83 -30.15 40.92
C GLU A 593 -19.61 -29.49 42.30
N THR A 594 -19.40 -28.20 42.39
CA THR A 594 -19.30 -27.49 43.68
C THR A 594 -20.73 -27.21 44.20
N PRO A 595 -21.20 -27.86 45.26
CA PRO A 595 -22.53 -27.64 45.79
C PRO A 595 -22.62 -26.24 46.42
N ALA A 596 -23.72 -25.54 46.10
CA ALA A 596 -24.08 -24.28 46.72
C ALA A 596 -24.24 -24.45 48.25
N PRO A 597 -23.85 -23.45 49.07
CA PRO A 597 -24.03 -23.53 50.51
C PRO A 597 -25.52 -23.51 50.85
N THR A 598 -25.95 -24.52 51.60
CA THR A 598 -27.25 -24.64 52.24
C THR A 598 -27.50 -23.48 53.21
N ALA A 599 -28.59 -22.74 52.97
CA ALA A 599 -29.20 -21.81 53.93
C ALA A 599 -30.18 -22.53 54.88
N PRO A 600 -30.35 -22.13 56.12
CA PRO A 600 -31.09 -22.89 57.14
C PRO A 600 -32.62 -22.74 56.99
N GLU A 601 -33.28 -23.85 57.26
CA GLU A 601 -34.75 -24.00 57.44
C GLU A 601 -35.33 -23.09 58.51
N THR A 602 -36.43 -22.39 58.22
CA THR A 602 -37.45 -22.06 59.22
C THR A 602 -38.83 -22.35 58.67
N ALA A 603 -39.62 -22.94 59.55
CA ALA A 603 -40.86 -23.66 59.32
C ALA A 603 -42.13 -22.77 59.13
N ASP A 604 -43.15 -23.48 58.55
CA ASP A 604 -44.58 -23.36 58.71
C ASP A 604 -45.34 -22.10 58.26
N ALA A 605 -46.19 -22.25 57.23
CA ALA A 605 -47.66 -22.21 57.32
C ALA A 605 -48.32 -22.29 55.91
N GLU A 606 -49.21 -23.28 55.78
CA GLU A 606 -50.19 -23.52 54.69
C GLU A 606 -51.44 -22.65 54.84
N PRO A 607 -52.46 -22.80 53.95
CA PRO A 607 -52.64 -22.28 52.60
C PRO A 607 -53.97 -21.44 52.45
N ALA A 608 -54.14 -20.74 51.31
CA ALA A 608 -55.48 -20.49 50.75
C ALA A 608 -55.45 -20.03 49.29
N ASN A 609 -55.86 -20.93 48.50
CA ASN A 609 -56.76 -20.96 47.34
C ASN A 609 -57.39 -19.60 46.89
N THR A 610 -57.19 -19.23 45.61
CA THR A 610 -58.29 -18.99 44.63
C THR A 610 -57.69 -18.53 43.26
N GLN A 611 -58.03 -19.30 42.25
CA GLN A 611 -58.15 -18.87 40.84
C GLN A 611 -59.62 -18.35 40.64
N PRO A 612 -60.07 -17.85 39.47
CA PRO A 612 -59.44 -17.45 38.21
C PRO A 612 -60.07 -16.15 37.58
N GLU A 613 -59.83 -16.04 36.26
CA GLU A 613 -60.55 -15.26 35.20
C GLU A 613 -59.89 -13.91 34.82
N SER A 614 -59.39 -13.80 33.62
CA SER A 614 -59.87 -13.77 32.23
C SER A 614 -60.10 -12.36 31.69
N THR A 615 -59.72 -12.21 30.42
CA THR A 615 -60.15 -11.17 29.44
C THR A 615 -59.49 -9.82 29.57
N GLY A 616 -59.01 -9.17 28.56
CA GLY A 616 -59.15 -9.18 27.14
C GLY A 616 -58.60 -7.88 26.54
N THR A 617 -58.12 -8.02 25.35
CA THR A 617 -58.14 -7.11 24.20
C THR A 617 -57.93 -5.60 24.37
N SER A 618 -57.00 -5.04 23.65
CA SER A 618 -57.13 -4.24 22.40
C SER A 618 -56.09 -3.13 22.27
N SER A 619 -55.37 -3.21 21.17
CA SER A 619 -55.12 -2.19 20.16
C SER A 619 -55.07 -0.74 20.55
N THR A 620 -54.01 -0.04 20.16
CA THR A 620 -54.08 1.04 19.17
C THR A 620 -52.70 1.65 18.88
N GLU A 621 -52.47 1.86 17.62
CA GLU A 621 -51.41 2.57 16.95
C GLU A 621 -51.60 4.13 17.08
N PRO A 622 -50.75 4.95 16.40
CA PRO A 622 -49.96 6.05 16.92
C PRO A 622 -50.60 7.46 16.68
N PRO A 623 -49.90 8.53 16.87
CA PRO A 623 -49.74 9.44 15.75
C PRO A 623 -48.36 10.13 15.60
N ALA A 624 -48.20 10.52 14.37
CA ALA A 624 -47.08 11.20 13.71
C ALA A 624 -47.05 12.72 13.96
N SER A 625 -45.95 13.28 13.37
CA SER A 625 -45.76 14.67 12.90
C SER A 625 -45.22 15.67 13.95
N THR A 626 -44.15 16.44 13.64
CA THR A 626 -43.91 17.42 12.57
C THR A 626 -42.49 17.98 12.64
N ALA A 627 -41.80 18.01 11.50
CA ALA A 627 -41.27 19.17 10.75
C ALA A 627 -40.19 20.09 11.36
N THR A 628 -39.03 20.04 10.75
CA THR A 628 -38.04 21.06 10.28
C THR A 628 -38.13 22.52 10.80
N PRO A 629 -37.02 23.34 10.78
CA PRO A 629 -36.09 23.56 9.64
C PRO A 629 -34.61 23.86 10.00
N THR A 630 -33.80 23.79 8.99
CA THR A 630 -32.46 24.41 8.79
C THR A 630 -32.48 25.94 9.04
N PRO A 631 -31.28 26.66 9.22
CA PRO A 631 -30.31 26.85 8.15
C PRO A 631 -28.82 27.05 8.58
N GLU A 632 -27.97 26.91 7.54
CA GLU A 632 -26.76 27.69 7.17
C GLU A 632 -25.67 28.02 8.22
N SER A 633 -24.48 27.53 8.02
CA SER A 633 -23.28 28.26 7.53
C SER A 633 -22.15 27.27 7.24
#